data_1d13f5006094535055d3853d794fb07c
#
_entry.id   1d13f5006094535055d3853d794fb07c
#
_cell.length_a   1.000
_cell.length_b   1.000
_cell.length_c   1.000
_cell.angle_alpha   90.00
_cell.angle_beta   90.00
_cell.angle_gamma   90.00
#
_symmetry.space_group_name_H-M   'P 1'
#
loop_
_entity.id
_entity.type
_entity.pdbx_description
1 polymer ?
#
loop_
_entity_poly.entity_id
_entity_poly.type
_entity_poly.pdbx_seq_one_letter_code
_entity_poly.pdbx_strand_id
1 'polypeptide(L)'
;MRKMLSVMVVFALAFNFLAADNVRKNKTEPAPSITTPQNIENNSRTEDWILYMIDSYGDGWNGASVDLLVNGTVVLDDQTVTGSEGTVYFSVDEGDIIETVWTSGSYDNECAYGIYNHYGELQASAGTEDNPTYEIYLIASFPVLVFFSEYAEGTSNNKYLEIYNNTGADLDLSAYSLSSCSNGCDETGEFDYPDNVTFDAGTIVAAGDVYVVHHPDADAAITAEGDQTHQYLSNGDDAYALTLAGATADAYTIVDIIGDMGDDPGAGWPVAGVDDGTKEHTLVRKGSVVHGNDGDWASSAGVTEDGSEWIVLEQNDWT
;
A
#
# COMPACT_ATOMS: atom_id res chain seq x y z
N MET A 1 -33.48 20.71 -10.41
CA MET A 1 -32.84 19.78 -11.35
C MET A 1 -31.40 20.27 -11.57
N ARG A 2 -30.43 19.79 -10.77
CA ARG A 2 -29.00 20.06 -10.99
C ARG A 2 -28.40 18.82 -11.66
N LYS A 3 -27.90 19.00 -12.88
CA LYS A 3 -27.21 17.98 -13.64
C LYS A 3 -25.86 17.73 -12.99
N MET A 4 -25.63 16.52 -12.50
CA MET A 4 -24.30 16.00 -12.16
C MET A 4 -23.49 15.88 -13.45
N LEU A 5 -22.41 16.64 -13.54
CA LEU A 5 -21.42 16.53 -14.60
C LEU A 5 -20.41 15.46 -14.15
N SER A 6 -20.49 14.29 -14.76
CA SER A 6 -19.51 13.22 -14.56
C SER A 6 -18.22 13.67 -15.22
N VAL A 7 -17.21 13.99 -14.41
CA VAL A 7 -15.86 14.29 -14.91
C VAL A 7 -15.16 12.94 -15.10
N MET A 8 -15.08 12.50 -16.33
CA MET A 8 -14.27 11.36 -16.75
C MET A 8 -12.81 11.84 -16.74
N VAL A 9 -12.07 11.48 -15.69
CA VAL A 9 -10.63 11.72 -15.63
C VAL A 9 -9.97 10.62 -16.44
N VAL A 10 -9.52 10.96 -17.63
CA VAL A 10 -8.67 10.09 -18.45
C VAL A 10 -7.25 10.20 -17.87
N PHE A 11 -6.84 9.21 -17.08
CA PHE A 11 -5.45 9.02 -16.70
C PHE A 11 -4.67 8.55 -17.93
N ALA A 12 -3.81 9.39 -18.46
CA ALA A 12 -2.77 8.96 -19.37
C ALA A 12 -1.67 8.29 -18.52
N LEU A 13 -1.76 6.96 -18.36
CA LEU A 13 -0.72 6.15 -17.75
C LEU A 13 0.49 6.11 -18.67
N ALA A 14 1.51 6.92 -18.38
CA ALA A 14 2.81 6.80 -19.00
C ALA A 14 3.58 5.68 -18.31
N PHE A 15 3.55 4.48 -18.89
CA PHE A 15 4.35 3.36 -18.41
C PHE A 15 5.82 3.60 -18.75
N ASN A 16 6.64 3.86 -17.75
CA ASN A 16 8.08 3.77 -17.87
C ASN A 16 8.51 2.33 -17.56
N PHE A 17 8.80 1.54 -18.59
CA PHE A 17 9.57 0.32 -18.42
C PHE A 17 10.99 0.70 -18.07
N LEU A 18 11.34 0.71 -16.79
CA LEU A 18 12.72 0.72 -16.33
C LEU A 18 13.24 -0.72 -16.33
N ALA A 19 14.17 -0.99 -17.24
CA ALA A 19 14.95 -2.21 -17.21
C ALA A 19 15.81 -2.22 -15.95
N ALA A 20 15.49 -3.10 -15.00
CA ALA A 20 16.34 -3.38 -13.85
C ALA A 20 17.28 -4.55 -14.21
N ASP A 21 18.56 -4.23 -14.30
CA ASP A 21 19.65 -5.19 -14.44
C ASP A 21 19.91 -5.93 -13.13
N ASN A 22 19.87 -7.27 -13.23
CA ASN A 22 20.62 -8.28 -12.47
C ASN A 22 20.67 -8.22 -10.93
N VAL A 23 20.03 -9.22 -10.28
CA VAL A 23 20.74 -10.15 -9.40
C VAL A 23 20.02 -11.50 -9.31
N ARG A 24 20.63 -12.56 -9.90
CA ARG A 24 20.28 -13.95 -9.60
C ARG A 24 20.75 -14.32 -8.21
N LYS A 25 19.87 -14.82 -7.37
CA LYS A 25 20.20 -15.84 -6.37
C LYS A 25 19.04 -16.82 -6.21
N ASN A 26 19.27 -18.03 -6.69
CA ASN A 26 18.49 -19.21 -6.36
C ASN A 26 18.49 -19.47 -4.85
N LYS A 27 17.34 -19.49 -4.25
CA LYS A 27 17.10 -20.24 -3.03
C LYS A 27 15.67 -20.75 -3.03
N THR A 28 15.50 -22.05 -3.25
CA THR A 28 14.27 -22.77 -3.01
C THR A 28 14.10 -22.91 -1.50
N GLU A 29 13.24 -22.09 -0.90
CA GLU A 29 12.69 -22.35 0.43
C GLU A 29 11.18 -22.67 0.30
N PRO A 30 10.64 -23.58 1.12
CA PRO A 30 9.24 -23.92 1.08
C PRO A 30 8.41 -22.71 1.51
N ALA A 31 7.31 -22.46 0.78
CA ALA A 31 6.36 -21.40 1.09
C ALA A 31 5.94 -21.43 2.56
N PRO A 32 5.94 -20.27 3.26
CA PRO A 32 5.46 -20.22 4.62
C PRO A 32 3.98 -20.61 4.65
N SER A 33 3.62 -21.41 5.63
CA SER A 33 2.25 -21.83 5.91
C SER A 33 1.46 -20.59 6.32
N ILE A 34 0.61 -20.08 5.43
CA ILE A 34 -0.30 -18.98 5.70
C ILE A 34 -1.36 -19.49 6.68
N THR A 35 -1.23 -19.15 7.97
CA THR A 35 -2.34 -19.22 8.90
C THR A 35 -3.23 -18.01 8.60
N THR A 36 -4.40 -18.28 8.07
CA THR A 36 -5.45 -17.28 7.82
C THR A 36 -5.74 -16.50 9.11
N PRO A 37 -5.64 -15.16 9.14
CA PRO A 37 -6.07 -14.37 10.29
C PRO A 37 -7.57 -14.58 10.51
N GLN A 38 -7.96 -14.79 11.77
CA GLN A 38 -9.37 -14.98 12.13
C GLN A 38 -10.10 -13.64 12.09
N ASN A 39 -11.17 -13.60 11.27
CA ASN A 39 -12.30 -12.68 11.31
C ASN A 39 -12.00 -11.18 11.48
N ILE A 40 -11.51 -10.55 10.42
CA ILE A 40 -12.04 -9.24 10.05
C ILE A 40 -13.39 -9.55 9.40
N GLU A 41 -14.49 -8.98 9.88
CA GLU A 41 -15.78 -9.12 9.21
C GLU A 41 -15.58 -8.63 7.77
N ASN A 42 -15.57 -9.58 6.83
CA ASN A 42 -15.54 -9.30 5.41
C ASN A 42 -16.80 -8.50 5.06
N ASN A 43 -16.71 -7.18 5.10
CA ASN A 43 -17.44 -6.39 4.14
C ASN A 43 -16.83 -6.80 2.81
N SER A 44 -17.49 -7.67 2.07
CA SER A 44 -17.03 -8.15 0.77
C SER A 44 -16.95 -6.93 -0.16
N ARG A 45 -15.77 -6.29 -0.16
CA ARG A 45 -15.47 -5.20 -1.08
C ARG A 45 -15.23 -5.85 -2.43
N THR A 46 -16.01 -5.42 -3.41
CA THR A 46 -15.79 -5.79 -4.82
C THR A 46 -15.05 -4.65 -5.49
N GLU A 47 -13.98 -4.95 -6.19
CA GLU A 47 -13.20 -4.00 -6.97
C GLU A 47 -13.22 -4.33 -8.46
N ASP A 48 -13.14 -3.30 -9.29
CA ASP A 48 -12.92 -3.47 -10.72
C ASP A 48 -11.42 -3.43 -11.01
N TRP A 49 -10.87 -4.56 -11.39
CA TRP A 49 -9.48 -4.71 -11.82
C TRP A 49 -9.35 -4.63 -13.33
N ILE A 50 -8.13 -4.55 -13.82
CA ILE A 50 -7.80 -4.26 -15.21
C ILE A 50 -6.97 -5.40 -15.79
N LEU A 51 -7.40 -5.95 -16.92
CA LEU A 51 -6.57 -6.70 -17.84
C LEU A 51 -6.04 -5.72 -18.90
N TYR A 52 -4.74 -5.44 -18.88
CA TYR A 52 -4.06 -4.60 -19.86
C TYR A 52 -3.21 -5.46 -20.78
N MET A 53 -3.46 -5.36 -22.08
CA MET A 53 -2.85 -6.19 -23.12
C MET A 53 -2.00 -5.33 -24.05
N ILE A 54 -0.83 -5.85 -24.44
CA ILE A 54 0.15 -5.16 -25.29
C ILE A 54 0.54 -6.05 -26.47
N ASP A 55 0.66 -5.45 -27.64
CA ASP A 55 1.33 -5.98 -28.79
C ASP A 55 2.53 -5.09 -29.14
N SER A 56 3.75 -5.64 -29.07
CA SER A 56 4.98 -4.87 -29.25
C SER A 56 5.22 -4.45 -30.71
N TYR A 57 4.63 -5.13 -31.68
CA TYR A 57 4.70 -4.76 -33.10
C TYR A 57 3.60 -3.77 -33.49
N GLY A 58 2.43 -3.87 -32.87
CA GLY A 58 1.33 -2.91 -33.01
C GLY A 58 0.30 -3.25 -34.06
N ASP A 59 0.29 -4.47 -34.60
CA ASP A 59 -0.69 -4.93 -35.60
C ASP A 59 -1.75 -5.90 -35.02
N GLY A 60 -1.70 -6.13 -33.72
CA GLY A 60 -2.61 -6.97 -32.96
C GLY A 60 -2.08 -8.37 -32.71
N TRP A 61 -2.75 -9.12 -31.85
CA TRP A 61 -2.28 -10.44 -31.38
C TRP A 61 -2.40 -11.58 -32.39
N ASN A 62 -2.76 -11.26 -33.63
CA ASN A 62 -2.64 -12.18 -34.79
C ASN A 62 -3.25 -13.57 -34.55
N GLY A 63 -4.41 -13.63 -33.90
CA GLY A 63 -5.17 -14.82 -33.58
C GLY A 63 -4.86 -15.44 -32.21
N ALA A 64 -3.96 -14.82 -31.42
CA ALA A 64 -3.83 -15.16 -30.02
C ALA A 64 -4.93 -14.49 -29.17
N SER A 65 -5.30 -15.14 -28.07
CA SER A 65 -6.25 -14.60 -27.08
C SER A 65 -5.95 -15.09 -25.68
N VAL A 66 -6.51 -14.40 -24.69
CA VAL A 66 -6.47 -14.81 -23.30
C VAL A 66 -7.89 -14.83 -22.71
N ASP A 67 -8.22 -15.93 -22.03
CA ASP A 67 -9.38 -16.01 -21.15
C ASP A 67 -8.94 -15.67 -19.74
N LEU A 68 -9.77 -14.92 -19.01
CA LEU A 68 -9.58 -14.67 -17.59
C LEU A 68 -10.70 -15.30 -16.78
N LEU A 69 -10.31 -16.06 -15.78
CA LEU A 69 -11.21 -16.76 -14.88
C LEU A 69 -11.12 -16.16 -13.49
N VAL A 70 -12.26 -16.05 -12.82
CA VAL A 70 -12.37 -15.77 -11.39
C VAL A 70 -13.04 -16.96 -10.72
N ASN A 71 -12.34 -17.58 -9.75
CA ASN A 71 -12.78 -18.80 -9.06
C ASN A 71 -13.18 -19.93 -10.04
N GLY A 72 -12.40 -20.10 -11.11
CA GLY A 72 -12.63 -21.10 -12.14
C GLY A 72 -13.79 -20.79 -13.10
N THR A 73 -14.42 -19.61 -13.01
CA THR A 73 -15.46 -19.16 -13.93
C THR A 73 -14.88 -18.17 -14.94
N VAL A 74 -15.03 -18.40 -16.24
CA VAL A 74 -14.60 -17.44 -17.26
C VAL A 74 -15.43 -16.17 -17.14
N VAL A 75 -14.77 -15.04 -16.85
CA VAL A 75 -15.38 -13.71 -16.77
C VAL A 75 -15.02 -12.83 -17.96
N LEU A 76 -13.86 -13.09 -18.58
CA LEU A 76 -13.45 -12.51 -19.85
C LEU A 76 -13.08 -13.64 -20.79
N ASP A 77 -13.73 -13.74 -21.95
CA ASP A 77 -13.60 -14.81 -22.93
C ASP A 77 -12.92 -14.26 -24.19
N ASP A 78 -11.91 -14.98 -24.72
CA ASP A 78 -11.20 -14.67 -25.97
C ASP A 78 -10.72 -13.21 -26.10
N GLN A 79 -10.15 -12.62 -25.03
CA GLN A 79 -9.66 -11.25 -25.09
C GLN A 79 -8.42 -11.15 -25.96
N THR A 80 -8.41 -10.15 -26.84
CA THR A 80 -7.34 -9.91 -27.82
C THR A 80 -7.25 -8.42 -28.16
N VAL A 81 -6.17 -8.01 -28.82
CA VAL A 81 -6.01 -6.65 -29.33
C VAL A 81 -5.87 -6.63 -30.86
N THR A 82 -6.33 -5.56 -31.48
CA THR A 82 -6.22 -5.33 -32.94
C THR A 82 -5.21 -4.23 -33.30
N GLY A 83 -4.49 -3.72 -32.32
CA GLY A 83 -3.45 -2.70 -32.41
C GLY A 83 -2.44 -2.91 -31.28
N SER A 84 -1.72 -1.87 -30.92
CA SER A 84 -0.60 -1.96 -29.94
C SER A 84 -1.02 -2.27 -28.51
N GLU A 85 -2.27 -1.97 -28.13
CA GLU A 85 -2.72 -2.14 -26.74
C GLU A 85 -4.24 -2.27 -26.62
N GLY A 86 -4.69 -2.81 -25.48
CA GLY A 86 -6.10 -2.91 -25.12
C GLY A 86 -6.30 -3.04 -23.62
N THR A 87 -7.45 -2.55 -23.14
CA THR A 87 -7.81 -2.55 -21.73
C THR A 87 -9.21 -3.11 -21.56
N VAL A 88 -9.37 -4.05 -20.63
CA VAL A 88 -10.68 -4.60 -20.25
C VAL A 88 -10.77 -4.65 -18.73
N TYR A 89 -11.96 -4.37 -18.19
CA TYR A 89 -12.22 -4.40 -16.74
C TYR A 89 -12.97 -5.67 -16.36
N PHE A 90 -12.68 -6.15 -15.16
CA PHE A 90 -13.38 -7.28 -14.55
C PHE A 90 -13.49 -7.08 -13.05
N SER A 91 -14.55 -7.59 -12.42
CA SER A 91 -14.79 -7.42 -10.98
C SER A 91 -14.25 -8.60 -10.20
N VAL A 92 -13.65 -8.33 -9.03
CA VAL A 92 -13.11 -9.32 -8.10
C VAL A 92 -13.48 -8.96 -6.66
N ASP A 93 -13.59 -9.99 -5.82
CA ASP A 93 -13.69 -9.85 -4.36
C ASP A 93 -12.35 -10.23 -3.70
N GLU A 94 -12.13 -9.76 -2.47
CA GLU A 94 -10.95 -10.13 -1.67
C GLU A 94 -10.86 -11.66 -1.53
N GLY A 95 -9.70 -12.23 -1.86
CA GLY A 95 -9.43 -13.67 -1.79
C GLY A 95 -9.87 -14.46 -3.02
N ASP A 96 -10.42 -13.81 -4.06
CA ASP A 96 -10.75 -14.48 -5.31
C ASP A 96 -9.49 -15.03 -5.99
N ILE A 97 -9.62 -16.23 -6.55
CA ILE A 97 -8.56 -16.83 -7.37
C ILE A 97 -8.72 -16.35 -8.80
N ILE A 98 -7.69 -15.69 -9.33
CA ILE A 98 -7.61 -15.23 -10.72
C ILE A 98 -6.66 -16.12 -11.48
N GLU A 99 -7.15 -16.67 -12.58
CA GLU A 99 -6.40 -17.52 -13.48
C GLU A 99 -6.54 -17.01 -14.90
N THR A 100 -5.53 -17.23 -15.73
CA THR A 100 -5.63 -16.97 -17.17
C THR A 100 -5.33 -18.21 -17.98
N VAL A 101 -5.99 -18.32 -19.13
CA VAL A 101 -5.75 -19.39 -20.11
C VAL A 101 -5.39 -18.75 -21.45
N TRP A 102 -4.20 -19.08 -21.95
CA TRP A 102 -3.69 -18.55 -23.20
C TRP A 102 -4.04 -19.43 -24.40
N THR A 103 -4.56 -18.80 -25.43
CA THR A 103 -4.70 -19.42 -26.77
C THR A 103 -3.65 -18.83 -27.71
N SER A 104 -2.74 -19.68 -28.18
CA SER A 104 -1.63 -19.31 -29.05
C SER A 104 -2.09 -18.88 -30.44
N GLY A 105 -1.47 -17.82 -30.96
CA GLY A 105 -1.69 -17.31 -32.31
C GLY A 105 -0.42 -17.35 -33.15
N SER A 106 -0.31 -16.41 -34.08
CA SER A 106 0.93 -16.13 -34.80
C SER A 106 1.65 -14.99 -34.08
N TYR A 107 2.96 -15.12 -33.88
CA TYR A 107 3.80 -14.09 -33.24
C TYR A 107 3.51 -13.86 -31.74
N ASP A 108 3.30 -14.92 -30.97
CA ASP A 108 3.08 -14.85 -29.53
C ASP A 108 4.19 -14.05 -28.80
N ASN A 109 5.41 -14.07 -29.32
CA ASN A 109 6.53 -13.30 -28.80
C ASN A 109 6.35 -11.76 -28.88
N GLU A 110 5.34 -11.28 -29.55
CA GLU A 110 4.96 -9.86 -29.59
C GLU A 110 3.88 -9.52 -28.57
N CYS A 111 3.25 -10.55 -27.97
CA CYS A 111 2.14 -10.43 -27.06
C CYS A 111 2.60 -10.40 -25.60
N ALA A 112 2.04 -9.48 -24.80
CA ALA A 112 2.20 -9.46 -23.36
C ALA A 112 0.93 -8.90 -22.72
N TYR A 113 0.70 -9.23 -21.44
CA TYR A 113 -0.39 -8.64 -20.68
C TYR A 113 -0.09 -8.58 -19.19
N GLY A 114 -0.82 -7.71 -18.48
CA GLY A 114 -0.73 -7.55 -17.04
C GLY A 114 -2.11 -7.41 -16.41
N ILE A 115 -2.21 -7.86 -15.17
CA ILE A 115 -3.38 -7.65 -14.30
C ILE A 115 -3.02 -6.55 -13.32
N TYR A 116 -3.85 -5.53 -13.24
CA TYR A 116 -3.69 -4.37 -12.36
C TYR A 116 -4.90 -4.27 -11.44
N ASN A 117 -4.68 -3.89 -10.18
CA ASN A 117 -5.75 -3.62 -9.24
C ASN A 117 -6.49 -2.31 -9.58
N HIS A 118 -7.50 -1.98 -8.76
CA HIS A 118 -8.31 -0.75 -8.91
C HIS A 118 -7.45 0.53 -8.87
N TYR A 119 -6.31 0.52 -8.19
CA TYR A 119 -5.41 1.67 -8.05
C TYR A 119 -4.38 1.78 -9.18
N GLY A 120 -4.39 0.83 -10.12
CA GLY A 120 -3.47 0.79 -11.25
C GLY A 120 -2.11 0.16 -10.92
N GLU A 121 -2.02 -0.58 -9.82
CA GLU A 121 -0.82 -1.30 -9.41
C GLU A 121 -0.78 -2.67 -10.07
N LEU A 122 0.38 -3.04 -10.64
CA LEU A 122 0.60 -4.32 -11.29
C LEU A 122 0.59 -5.46 -10.27
N GLN A 123 -0.33 -6.40 -10.42
CA GLN A 123 -0.45 -7.59 -9.59
C GLN A 123 0.26 -8.80 -10.18
N ALA A 124 0.20 -8.96 -11.50
CA ALA A 124 0.91 -10.00 -12.23
C ALA A 124 1.04 -9.64 -13.71
N SER A 125 2.02 -10.22 -14.39
CA SER A 125 2.21 -10.06 -15.84
C SER A 125 2.61 -11.38 -16.50
N ALA A 126 2.35 -11.49 -17.79
CA ALA A 126 2.68 -12.66 -18.62
C ALA A 126 3.13 -12.24 -20.02
N GLY A 127 3.91 -13.10 -20.70
CA GLY A 127 4.53 -12.79 -21.98
C GLY A 127 5.66 -11.75 -21.89
N THR A 128 6.21 -11.54 -20.70
CA THR A 128 7.31 -10.60 -20.45
C THR A 128 8.65 -11.34 -20.27
N GLU A 129 9.79 -10.63 -20.26
CA GLU A 129 11.09 -11.24 -19.98
C GLU A 129 11.14 -11.89 -18.59
N ASP A 130 10.47 -11.29 -17.60
CA ASP A 130 10.41 -11.80 -16.24
C ASP A 130 9.46 -13.01 -16.09
N ASN A 131 8.40 -13.03 -16.87
CA ASN A 131 7.47 -14.15 -16.94
C ASN A 131 7.19 -14.51 -18.41
N PRO A 132 8.02 -15.38 -19.02
CA PRO A 132 7.86 -15.78 -20.42
C PRO A 132 6.72 -16.78 -20.64
N THR A 133 6.05 -17.22 -19.59
CA THR A 133 4.81 -17.97 -19.70
C THR A 133 3.65 -17.05 -20.03
N TYR A 134 2.58 -17.61 -20.60
CA TYR A 134 1.39 -16.84 -20.94
C TYR A 134 0.22 -17.14 -20.00
N GLU A 135 0.51 -17.67 -18.80
CA GLU A 135 -0.52 -17.98 -17.81
C GLU A 135 -0.21 -17.29 -16.49
N ILE A 136 -1.25 -16.76 -15.86
CA ILE A 136 -1.20 -16.13 -14.55
C ILE A 136 -2.07 -16.94 -13.59
N TYR A 137 -1.58 -17.09 -12.35
CA TYR A 137 -2.33 -17.55 -11.20
C TYR A 137 -2.02 -16.63 -10.03
N LEU A 138 -3.03 -15.97 -9.48
CA LEU A 138 -2.88 -15.13 -8.29
C LEU A 138 -4.15 -15.15 -7.42
N ILE A 139 -4.02 -14.74 -6.19
CA ILE A 139 -5.14 -14.51 -5.27
C ILE A 139 -5.32 -13.00 -5.14
N ALA A 140 -6.53 -12.51 -5.38
CA ALA A 140 -6.84 -11.09 -5.24
C ALA A 140 -6.65 -10.67 -3.78
N SER A 141 -5.83 -9.65 -3.56
CA SER A 141 -5.62 -9.01 -2.26
C SER A 141 -5.81 -7.51 -2.41
N PHE A 142 -6.61 -6.96 -1.51
CA PHE A 142 -6.93 -5.53 -1.56
C PHE A 142 -6.14 -4.77 -0.50
N PRO A 143 -5.63 -3.58 -0.83
CA PRO A 143 -4.92 -2.79 0.16
C PRO A 143 -5.87 -2.38 1.30
N VAL A 144 -5.32 -2.32 2.50
CA VAL A 144 -6.04 -1.83 3.66
C VAL A 144 -6.11 -0.31 3.58
N LEU A 145 -7.35 0.24 3.60
CA LEU A 145 -7.62 1.67 3.40
C LEU A 145 -7.61 2.45 4.72
N VAL A 146 -6.71 2.12 5.63
CA VAL A 146 -6.42 2.87 6.86
C VAL A 146 -4.91 3.06 6.95
N PHE A 147 -4.44 4.29 7.22
CA PHE A 147 -3.02 4.61 7.15
C PHE A 147 -2.69 5.88 7.93
N PHE A 148 -1.41 6.18 8.12
CA PHE A 148 -0.97 7.43 8.71
C PHE A 148 -1.14 8.58 7.72
N SER A 149 -1.97 9.56 8.07
CA SER A 149 -2.15 10.81 7.32
C SER A 149 -1.19 11.90 7.75
N GLU A 150 -0.84 11.94 9.05
CA GLU A 150 0.15 12.87 9.58
C GLU A 150 1.05 12.22 10.62
N TYR A 151 2.27 12.74 10.71
CA TYR A 151 3.26 12.47 11.75
C TYR A 151 3.93 13.77 12.13
N ALA A 152 4.08 14.02 13.41
CA ALA A 152 4.83 15.17 13.91
C ALA A 152 5.88 14.77 14.94
N GLU A 153 7.10 15.24 14.71
CA GLU A 153 8.16 15.34 15.69
C GLU A 153 8.53 16.81 15.84
N GLY A 154 7.81 17.49 16.74
CA GLY A 154 8.00 18.91 17.02
C GLY A 154 8.86 19.17 18.25
N THR A 155 8.95 20.43 18.66
CA THR A 155 9.73 20.82 19.85
C THR A 155 9.25 20.10 21.10
N SER A 156 10.18 19.50 21.85
CA SER A 156 9.91 18.83 23.13
C SER A 156 8.92 17.68 22.97
N ASN A 157 7.69 17.87 23.42
CA ASN A 157 6.65 16.85 23.45
C ASN A 157 5.55 17.08 22.39
N ASN A 158 5.77 17.97 21.43
CA ASN A 158 4.83 18.24 20.35
C ASN A 158 4.89 17.12 19.30
N LYS A 159 4.36 15.95 19.68
CA LYS A 159 4.47 14.71 18.92
C LYS A 159 3.11 14.05 18.77
N TYR A 160 2.81 13.58 17.57
CA TYR A 160 1.60 12.80 17.31
C TYR A 160 1.74 11.91 16.07
N LEU A 161 0.86 10.94 16.00
CA LEU A 161 0.54 10.11 14.83
C LEU A 161 -0.94 10.27 14.56
N GLU A 162 -1.31 10.57 13.34
CA GLU A 162 -2.69 10.63 12.89
C GLU A 162 -3.00 9.45 11.97
N ILE A 163 -4.05 8.70 12.30
CA ILE A 163 -4.55 7.54 11.55
C ILE A 163 -5.81 7.97 10.80
N TYR A 164 -5.80 7.85 9.49
CA TYR A 164 -6.92 8.22 8.61
C TYR A 164 -7.72 6.99 8.18
N ASN A 165 -9.04 7.08 8.29
CA ASN A 165 -9.97 6.07 7.80
C ASN A 165 -10.44 6.39 6.37
N ASN A 166 -9.84 5.78 5.37
CA ASN A 166 -10.21 5.91 3.95
C ASN A 166 -11.12 4.76 3.46
N THR A 167 -11.67 3.93 4.35
CA THR A 167 -12.46 2.74 3.96
C THR A 167 -13.83 3.09 3.36
N GLY A 168 -14.29 4.33 3.50
CA GLY A 168 -15.62 4.77 3.08
C GLY A 168 -16.76 4.32 4.02
N ALA A 169 -16.44 3.67 5.13
CA ALA A 169 -17.37 3.23 6.19
C ALA A 169 -16.77 3.50 7.58
N ASP A 170 -17.59 3.45 8.62
CA ASP A 170 -17.10 3.54 10.00
C ASP A 170 -16.19 2.34 10.30
N LEU A 171 -15.04 2.60 10.93
CA LEU A 171 -13.99 1.64 11.23
C LEU A 171 -13.80 1.48 12.74
N ASP A 172 -13.81 0.24 13.26
CA ASP A 172 -13.40 -0.05 14.64
C ASP A 172 -11.87 -0.27 14.68
N LEU A 173 -11.14 0.67 15.29
CA LEU A 173 -9.67 0.60 15.40
C LEU A 173 -9.18 -0.54 16.30
N SER A 174 -10.03 -1.22 17.06
CA SER A 174 -9.60 -2.34 17.90
C SER A 174 -9.07 -3.55 17.09
N ALA A 175 -9.28 -3.56 15.77
CA ALA A 175 -8.66 -4.52 14.85
C ALA A 175 -7.19 -4.20 14.54
N TYR A 176 -6.69 -3.04 14.97
CA TYR A 176 -5.36 -2.51 14.70
C TYR A 176 -4.62 -2.19 16.00
N SER A 177 -3.33 -1.95 15.88
CA SER A 177 -2.46 -1.47 16.96
C SER A 177 -1.31 -0.66 16.38
N LEU A 178 -0.59 0.08 17.23
CA LEU A 178 0.71 0.61 16.85
C LEU A 178 1.81 -0.28 17.44
N SER A 179 2.73 -0.70 16.58
CA SER A 179 3.96 -1.39 16.98
C SER A 179 5.16 -0.48 16.68
N SER A 180 6.24 -0.57 17.45
CA SER A 180 7.37 0.33 17.29
C SER A 180 8.72 -0.32 17.56
N CYS A 181 9.77 0.33 17.01
CA CYS A 181 11.16 0.13 17.36
C CYS A 181 11.75 1.44 17.87
N SER A 182 12.66 1.37 18.83
CA SER A 182 13.27 2.56 19.43
C SER A 182 14.73 2.71 19.01
N ASN A 183 15.08 3.83 18.35
CA ASN A 183 16.38 4.09 17.73
C ASN A 183 16.79 2.98 16.74
N GLY A 184 15.92 2.67 15.77
CA GLY A 184 15.98 1.45 14.98
C GLY A 184 15.45 0.24 15.74
N CYS A 185 15.43 -0.95 15.12
CA CYS A 185 15.01 -2.17 15.78
C CYS A 185 16.23 -2.92 16.36
N ASP A 186 16.11 -3.47 17.57
CA ASP A 186 17.17 -4.28 18.20
C ASP A 186 17.58 -5.49 17.33
N GLU A 187 16.59 -6.10 16.66
CA GLU A 187 16.80 -7.15 15.67
C GLU A 187 16.06 -6.77 14.38
N THR A 188 16.76 -6.77 13.24
CA THR A 188 16.19 -6.38 11.93
C THR A 188 14.95 -7.22 11.59
N GLY A 189 13.83 -6.54 11.36
CA GLY A 189 12.56 -7.18 11.02
C GLY A 189 11.77 -7.71 12.22
N GLU A 190 12.15 -7.34 13.46
CA GLU A 190 11.40 -7.63 14.67
C GLU A 190 11.03 -6.33 15.39
N PHE A 191 9.80 -6.20 15.86
CA PHE A 191 9.40 -5.05 16.68
C PHE A 191 9.94 -5.20 18.11
N ASP A 192 10.59 -4.15 18.62
CA ASP A 192 10.98 -4.06 20.05
C ASP A 192 9.74 -4.01 20.94
N TYR A 193 8.70 -3.32 20.47
CA TYR A 193 7.44 -3.08 21.18
C TYR A 193 6.25 -3.39 20.26
N PRO A 194 5.91 -4.70 20.04
CA PRO A 194 4.71 -5.08 19.31
C PRO A 194 3.47 -4.73 20.13
N ASP A 195 2.37 -4.33 19.44
CA ASP A 195 1.13 -3.85 20.09
C ASP A 195 1.38 -2.78 21.18
N ASN A 196 2.34 -1.89 20.94
CA ASN A 196 2.77 -0.86 21.90
C ASN A 196 1.63 0.11 22.28
N VAL A 197 0.74 0.40 21.32
CA VAL A 197 -0.51 1.13 21.54
C VAL A 197 -1.65 0.30 20.99
N THR A 198 -2.61 -0.05 21.85
CA THR A 198 -3.82 -0.76 21.44
C THR A 198 -5.04 0.14 21.59
N PHE A 199 -6.07 -0.15 20.84
CA PHE A 199 -7.34 0.59 20.87
C PHE A 199 -8.42 -0.25 21.52
N ASP A 200 -9.25 0.36 22.38
CA ASP A 200 -10.35 -0.33 23.03
C ASP A 200 -11.42 -0.75 22.01
N ALA A 201 -12.09 -1.87 22.27
CA ALA A 201 -13.21 -2.31 21.44
C ALA A 201 -14.31 -1.23 21.37
N GLY A 202 -14.73 -0.90 20.15
CA GLY A 202 -15.69 0.17 19.90
C GLY A 202 -15.03 1.56 19.77
N THR A 203 -13.72 1.66 19.59
CA THR A 203 -13.06 2.88 19.16
C THR A 203 -13.34 3.10 17.69
N ILE A 204 -14.45 3.79 17.40
CA ILE A 204 -14.93 3.98 16.02
C ILE A 204 -14.39 5.29 15.45
N VAL A 205 -13.76 5.19 14.27
CA VAL A 205 -13.40 6.33 13.41
C VAL A 205 -14.38 6.36 12.25
N ALA A 206 -15.09 7.48 12.10
CA ALA A 206 -16.06 7.62 11.01
C ALA A 206 -15.39 7.58 9.62
N ALA A 207 -16.16 7.29 8.58
CA ALA A 207 -15.66 7.32 7.20
C ALA A 207 -15.10 8.69 6.84
N GLY A 208 -13.83 8.75 6.43
CA GLY A 208 -13.13 9.99 6.05
C GLY A 208 -12.68 10.85 7.23
N ASP A 209 -12.70 10.31 8.45
CA ASP A 209 -12.25 10.97 9.68
C ASP A 209 -10.89 10.40 10.14
N VAL A 210 -10.32 11.00 11.18
CA VAL A 210 -8.99 10.67 11.72
C VAL A 210 -9.07 10.26 13.19
N TYR A 211 -8.00 9.61 13.66
CA TYR A 211 -7.75 9.30 15.07
C TYR A 211 -6.32 9.69 15.43
N VAL A 212 -6.17 10.56 16.43
CA VAL A 212 -4.88 11.17 16.79
C VAL A 212 -4.33 10.57 18.09
N VAL A 213 -3.18 9.89 17.97
CA VAL A 213 -2.39 9.44 19.13
C VAL A 213 -1.30 10.46 19.38
N HIS A 214 -1.29 11.10 20.56
CA HIS A 214 -0.41 12.24 20.85
C HIS A 214 0.33 12.09 22.18
N HIS A 215 1.43 12.85 22.34
CA HIS A 215 2.12 12.90 23.64
C HIS A 215 1.25 13.65 24.68
N PRO A 216 1.14 13.15 25.94
CA PRO A 216 0.28 13.77 26.95
C PRO A 216 0.66 15.21 27.31
N ASP A 217 1.94 15.58 27.15
CA ASP A 217 2.46 16.92 27.43
C ASP A 217 2.66 17.75 26.14
N ALA A 218 2.00 17.41 25.04
CA ALA A 218 2.00 18.22 23.82
C ALA A 218 1.28 19.56 24.03
N ASP A 219 1.53 20.52 23.14
CA ASP A 219 0.87 21.81 23.15
C ASP A 219 -0.66 21.67 23.09
N ALA A 220 -1.35 22.70 23.63
CA ALA A 220 -2.82 22.70 23.70
C ALA A 220 -3.51 22.57 22.33
N ALA A 221 -2.88 22.98 21.25
CA ALA A 221 -3.41 22.82 19.90
C ALA A 221 -3.47 21.33 19.50
N ILE A 222 -2.43 20.55 19.80
CA ILE A 222 -2.37 19.11 19.52
C ILE A 222 -3.31 18.34 20.46
N THR A 223 -3.26 18.64 21.77
CA THR A 223 -4.08 17.91 22.75
C THR A 223 -5.58 18.18 22.61
N ALA A 224 -5.98 19.28 21.94
CA ALA A 224 -7.38 19.59 21.66
C ALA A 224 -7.99 18.70 20.57
N GLU A 225 -7.17 18.22 19.64
CA GLU A 225 -7.57 17.33 18.54
C GLU A 225 -7.21 15.85 18.83
N GLY A 226 -6.54 15.59 19.97
CA GLY A 226 -6.04 14.27 20.32
C GLY A 226 -7.10 13.35 20.94
N ASP A 227 -7.13 12.09 20.50
CA ASP A 227 -8.06 11.07 20.95
C ASP A 227 -7.46 10.15 22.02
N GLN A 228 -6.17 9.82 21.89
CA GLN A 228 -5.46 8.93 22.81
C GLN A 228 -4.05 9.44 23.09
N THR A 229 -3.60 9.25 24.34
CA THR A 229 -2.24 9.63 24.72
C THR A 229 -1.29 8.44 24.67
N HIS A 230 -0.05 8.68 24.18
CA HIS A 230 1.09 7.79 24.31
C HIS A 230 2.35 8.58 24.62
N GLN A 231 3.08 8.17 25.69
CA GLN A 231 4.21 8.95 26.20
C GLN A 231 5.49 8.78 25.39
N TYR A 232 5.67 7.67 24.70
CA TYR A 232 6.93 7.27 24.07
C TYR A 232 6.89 7.42 22.55
N LEU A 233 6.39 8.57 22.05
CA LEU A 233 6.41 8.85 20.61
C LEU A 233 7.82 9.20 20.12
N SER A 234 8.06 9.01 18.82
CA SER A 234 9.35 9.09 18.15
C SER A 234 10.14 10.39 18.42
N ASN A 235 11.47 10.26 18.46
CA ASN A 235 12.41 11.37 18.41
C ASN A 235 12.98 11.62 17.00
N GLY A 236 12.38 11.03 15.99
CA GLY A 236 12.80 11.09 14.61
C GLY A 236 13.45 9.78 14.12
N ASP A 237 13.98 8.98 15.01
CA ASP A 237 14.72 7.74 14.78
C ASP A 237 14.02 6.47 15.30
N ASP A 238 12.81 6.61 15.84
CA ASP A 238 11.95 5.49 16.26
C ASP A 238 10.95 5.17 15.15
N ALA A 239 10.92 3.93 14.68
CA ALA A 239 9.94 3.48 13.70
C ALA A 239 8.58 3.20 14.37
N TYR A 240 7.50 3.61 13.71
CA TYR A 240 6.11 3.35 14.12
C TYR A 240 5.32 2.73 12.98
N ALA A 241 4.75 1.57 13.22
CA ALA A 241 3.87 0.89 12.27
C ALA A 241 2.44 0.81 12.80
N LEU A 242 1.49 1.04 11.90
CA LEU A 242 0.12 0.59 12.07
C LEU A 242 0.08 -0.89 11.68
N THR A 243 -0.22 -1.75 12.64
CA THR A 243 -0.27 -3.21 12.47
C THR A 243 -1.67 -3.75 12.70
N LEU A 244 -1.96 -4.94 12.21
CA LEU A 244 -3.13 -5.68 12.69
C LEU A 244 -2.91 -6.05 14.17
N ALA A 245 -3.94 -5.92 14.99
CA ALA A 245 -3.88 -6.22 16.42
C ALA A 245 -3.53 -7.69 16.69
N GLY A 246 -2.76 -7.93 17.74
CA GLY A 246 -2.20 -9.25 18.08
C GLY A 246 -0.80 -9.48 17.52
N ALA A 247 -0.11 -8.40 17.11
CA ALA A 247 1.28 -8.45 16.65
C ALA A 247 2.20 -8.98 17.76
N THR A 248 3.20 -9.78 17.34
CA THR A 248 4.35 -10.17 18.19
C THR A 248 5.63 -9.66 17.53
N ALA A 249 6.78 -9.76 18.20
CA ALA A 249 8.04 -9.26 17.69
C ALA A 249 8.33 -9.73 16.26
N ASP A 250 8.08 -11.01 15.97
CA ASP A 250 8.44 -11.73 14.74
C ASP A 250 7.23 -12.19 13.89
N ALA A 251 5.99 -11.93 14.37
CA ALA A 251 4.77 -12.32 13.66
C ALA A 251 3.73 -11.16 13.70
N TYR A 252 3.62 -10.46 12.62
CA TYR A 252 2.79 -9.26 12.47
C TYR A 252 2.36 -9.07 11.01
N THR A 253 1.40 -8.19 10.81
CA THR A 253 1.06 -7.64 9.49
C THR A 253 1.12 -6.12 9.59
N ILE A 254 2.01 -5.51 8.84
CA ILE A 254 2.10 -4.05 8.71
C ILE A 254 1.07 -3.59 7.69
N VAL A 255 0.32 -2.57 8.05
CA VAL A 255 -0.62 -1.85 7.18
C VAL A 255 0.03 -0.57 6.66
N ASP A 256 0.75 0.13 7.53
CA ASP A 256 1.51 1.33 7.18
C ASP A 256 2.66 1.53 8.18
N ILE A 257 3.75 2.16 7.75
CA ILE A 257 4.91 2.40 8.62
C ILE A 257 5.54 3.76 8.32
N ILE A 258 6.02 4.41 9.38
CA ILE A 258 6.93 5.56 9.35
C ILE A 258 8.25 5.11 9.95
N GLY A 259 9.33 5.23 9.18
CA GLY A 259 10.64 4.66 9.53
C GLY A 259 10.84 3.24 9.02
N ASP A 260 12.04 2.71 9.13
CA ASP A 260 12.45 1.39 8.66
C ASP A 260 12.65 0.43 9.84
N MET A 261 12.36 -0.86 9.64
CA MET A 261 12.59 -1.92 10.61
C MET A 261 14.02 -2.48 10.52
N GLY A 262 15.00 -1.59 10.40
CA GLY A 262 16.41 -1.89 10.27
C GLY A 262 17.24 -1.25 11.38
N ASP A 263 18.49 -1.00 11.05
CA ASP A 263 19.46 -0.34 11.93
C ASP A 263 19.01 1.10 12.27
N ASP A 264 19.50 1.60 13.42
CA ASP A 264 19.35 2.98 13.86
C ASP A 264 19.79 3.97 12.76
N PRO A 265 18.90 4.85 12.26
CA PRO A 265 19.25 5.84 11.24
C PRO A 265 20.17 6.96 11.77
N GLY A 266 20.34 7.05 13.08
CA GLY A 266 21.15 8.04 13.79
C GLY A 266 20.33 9.24 14.26
N ALA A 267 19.77 10.04 13.38
CA ALA A 267 18.98 11.21 13.77
C ALA A 267 17.51 11.09 13.28
N GLY A 268 17.34 10.62 12.07
CA GLY A 268 16.04 10.41 11.44
C GLY A 268 16.22 9.85 10.03
N TRP A 269 15.12 9.45 9.40
CA TRP A 269 15.12 9.00 8.02
C TRP A 269 14.95 10.18 7.05
N PRO A 270 15.59 10.15 5.87
CA PRO A 270 15.32 11.11 4.84
C PRO A 270 13.91 10.90 4.27
N VAL A 271 13.19 12.00 3.98
CA VAL A 271 11.84 12.00 3.40
C VAL A 271 11.77 13.08 2.33
N ALA A 272 11.27 12.75 1.14
CA ALA A 272 11.07 13.70 0.04
C ALA A 272 12.35 14.47 -0.37
N GLY A 273 13.52 13.92 -0.08
CA GLY A 273 14.83 14.57 -0.32
C GLY A 273 15.27 15.53 0.80
N VAL A 274 14.53 15.58 1.91
CA VAL A 274 14.93 16.29 3.13
C VAL A 274 15.70 15.33 4.02
N ASP A 275 16.97 15.64 4.35
CA ASP A 275 17.77 14.86 5.29
C ASP A 275 17.11 14.92 6.68
N ASP A 276 17.10 13.78 7.40
CA ASP A 276 16.47 13.66 8.72
C ASP A 276 14.99 14.11 8.74
N GLY A 277 14.24 13.92 7.63
CA GLY A 277 12.88 14.44 7.46
C GLY A 277 11.86 13.95 8.48
N THR A 278 12.14 12.85 9.20
CA THR A 278 11.31 12.38 10.34
C THR A 278 11.62 13.09 11.65
N LYS A 279 12.68 13.89 11.72
CA LYS A 279 13.10 14.61 12.91
C LYS A 279 12.87 16.12 12.78
N GLU A 280 12.28 16.71 13.79
CA GLU A 280 12.01 18.16 13.86
C GLU A 280 11.18 18.68 12.67
N HIS A 281 10.28 17.81 12.14
CA HIS A 281 9.37 18.12 11.04
C HIS A 281 7.96 17.60 11.30
N THR A 282 7.02 18.09 10.51
CA THR A 282 5.70 17.48 10.36
C THR A 282 5.62 16.88 8.96
N LEU A 283 5.19 15.63 8.88
CA LEU A 283 4.93 14.93 7.63
C LEU A 283 3.43 14.87 7.38
N VAL A 284 2.99 15.33 6.22
CA VAL A 284 1.58 15.25 5.80
C VAL A 284 1.50 14.36 4.56
N ARG A 285 0.64 13.33 4.60
CA ARG A 285 0.45 12.41 3.48
C ARG A 285 -0.17 13.16 2.30
N LYS A 286 0.33 12.94 1.10
CA LYS A 286 -0.25 13.55 -0.10
C LYS A 286 -1.67 13.03 -0.36
N GLY A 287 -2.58 13.91 -0.74
CA GLY A 287 -3.98 13.55 -1.02
C GLY A 287 -4.19 12.60 -2.22
N SER A 288 -3.12 12.20 -2.92
CA SER A 288 -3.15 11.16 -3.95
C SER A 288 -2.94 9.75 -3.37
N VAL A 289 -2.49 9.63 -2.12
CA VAL A 289 -2.30 8.36 -1.43
C VAL A 289 -3.63 7.90 -0.88
N VAL A 290 -3.96 6.63 -1.09
CA VAL A 290 -5.28 6.07 -0.74
C VAL A 290 -5.21 4.89 0.23
N HIS A 291 -4.01 4.34 0.46
CA HIS A 291 -3.75 3.24 1.41
C HIS A 291 -2.35 3.38 2.01
N GLY A 292 -2.03 2.55 3.00
CA GLY A 292 -0.71 2.48 3.62
C GLY A 292 0.36 1.89 2.70
N ASN A 293 1.60 1.89 3.17
CA ASN A 293 2.75 1.42 2.39
C ASN A 293 3.09 -0.06 2.61
N ASP A 294 2.29 -0.80 3.37
CA ASP A 294 2.45 -2.24 3.64
C ASP A 294 3.87 -2.63 4.14
N GLY A 295 4.58 -1.68 4.75
CA GLY A 295 5.95 -1.84 5.26
C GLY A 295 7.05 -1.36 4.31
N ASP A 296 6.73 -0.86 3.12
CA ASP A 296 7.72 -0.28 2.18
C ASP A 296 7.93 1.22 2.45
N TRP A 297 8.62 1.52 3.57
CA TRP A 297 8.98 2.88 3.93
C TRP A 297 9.84 3.56 2.87
N ALA A 298 10.78 2.84 2.26
CA ALA A 298 11.73 3.43 1.32
C ALA A 298 11.03 4.04 0.09
N SER A 299 10.02 3.34 -0.45
CA SER A 299 9.19 3.84 -1.54
C SER A 299 8.29 4.99 -1.09
N SER A 300 7.67 4.89 0.09
CA SER A 300 6.79 5.91 0.65
C SER A 300 7.54 7.22 0.97
N ALA A 301 8.69 7.13 1.65
CA ALA A 301 9.53 8.28 1.96
C ALA A 301 10.04 8.99 0.71
N GLY A 302 10.41 8.22 -0.32
CA GLY A 302 10.93 8.75 -1.59
C GLY A 302 12.23 9.55 -1.44
N VAL A 303 12.95 9.69 -2.53
CA VAL A 303 14.25 10.45 -2.57
C VAL A 303 14.09 11.88 -3.09
N THR A 304 12.90 12.25 -3.53
CA THR A 304 12.55 13.59 -4.03
C THR A 304 11.13 13.94 -3.61
N GLU A 305 10.79 15.23 -3.60
CA GLU A 305 9.44 15.69 -3.32
C GLU A 305 8.39 15.05 -4.23
N ASP A 306 8.65 14.97 -5.53
CA ASP A 306 7.70 14.37 -6.49
C ASP A 306 7.54 12.84 -6.28
N GLY A 307 8.62 12.16 -5.90
CA GLY A 307 8.65 10.71 -5.72
C GLY A 307 8.25 10.23 -4.32
N SER A 308 7.99 11.15 -3.38
CA SER A 308 7.55 10.84 -2.02
C SER A 308 6.03 10.83 -1.94
N GLU A 309 5.47 10.03 -1.04
CA GLU A 309 4.06 10.11 -0.64
C GLU A 309 3.80 11.22 0.38
N TRP A 310 4.84 11.88 0.87
CA TRP A 310 4.80 12.84 1.95
C TRP A 310 5.13 14.26 1.50
N ILE A 311 4.54 15.23 2.19
CA ILE A 311 4.92 16.63 2.23
C ILE A 311 5.64 16.85 3.55
N VAL A 312 6.87 17.37 3.51
CA VAL A 312 7.65 17.69 4.71
C VAL A 312 7.44 19.16 5.05
N LEU A 313 6.85 19.43 6.20
CA LEU A 313 6.63 20.77 6.75
C LEU A 313 7.69 21.11 7.80
N GLU A 314 7.79 22.39 8.13
CA GLU A 314 8.69 22.85 9.18
C GLU A 314 8.27 22.33 10.56
N GLN A 315 9.20 22.35 11.51
CA GLN A 315 8.95 21.95 12.90
C GLN A 315 7.79 22.76 13.52
N ASN A 316 6.83 22.09 14.15
CA ASN A 316 5.61 22.65 14.73
C ASN A 316 4.66 23.32 13.71
N ASP A 317 4.75 22.96 12.46
CA ASP A 317 3.79 23.38 11.43
C ASP A 317 2.80 22.21 11.19
N TRP A 318 1.83 22.08 12.09
CA TRP A 318 0.72 21.14 11.97
C TRP A 318 -0.53 21.84 11.47
N THR A 319 -1.31 21.20 10.66
CA THR A 319 -2.51 21.76 10.01
C THR A 319 -3.80 21.37 10.72
#